data_0a7d5f1f51038634638cff9491111f61
#
_entry.id   0a7d5f1f51038634638cff9491111f61
#
_cell.length_a   1.000
_cell.length_b   1.000
_cell.length_c   1.000
_cell.angle_alpha   90.00
_cell.angle_beta   90.00
_cell.angle_gamma   90.00
#
_symmetry.space_group_name_H-M   'P 1'
#
loop_
_entity.id
_entity.type
_entity.pdbx_description
1 polymer ?
#
loop_
_entity_poly.entity_id
_entity_poly.type
_entity_poly.pdbx_seq_one_letter_code
_entity_poly.pdbx_strand_id
1 'polypeptide(L)'
;MIKALEKSPDNIRPVDFDFRKDLHLFVEYVRLNEIKRKTRGNDLNKVDVKRIAKWLEQPSILEAYEHYGYSSWLDFVDSQALNMGFVSYNTVGEYRGWSSSEPSFTDNYIRYEGAVYEAFVDQPAQVQERQLLEKLLSLGNYSTNEFLSVSPVGYLDAFSSFGSAVGVLPQIKFADVRLFLLNQLNALEVGVWYEMREWRNYLKAEHRYFLIPESTVREKPQTGYSRKPKALEYVRIPRYGSLYESQWGRREIPDDAPDGFERVEGRYLERFLEYIPLLMGYVELADDPQYRSKQQAFANADRVTDRDVITAFRVTPLLKQVLADKLVAPRLTVQPNFELVIESQIYPVGLLRKLVKLGKLSQSSHTTSIKLDKQAVAAAVAANPDLDVIGLLEAHSDRPLPQNVRAELQEWVQRADVFTLYHGLELVEDYIGHELVRQLASQQISEQLYLVPKARNIAEQLQQVQKVVLRIAHTANEIQVVVGDTQTVFPSKVERVLEAEWVVVQQETQLSLTFPQRAVLDAVRQGLLDARCPVVLNNDAQSLSFPQRYQAELAAVIASLTERYRIEIQEI
;
A
#
# COMPACT_ATOMS: atom_id res chain seq x y z
N MET A 1 -12.21 -37.92 17.20
CA MET A 1 -11.27 -37.72 16.07
C MET A 1 -12.10 -37.27 14.89
N ILE A 2 -11.71 -36.20 14.23
CA ILE A 2 -12.46 -35.64 13.09
C ILE A 2 -12.21 -36.52 11.88
N LYS A 3 -13.27 -36.90 11.17
CA LYS A 3 -13.17 -37.76 10.00
C LYS A 3 -12.65 -36.99 8.79
N ALA A 4 -11.62 -37.51 8.13
CA ALA A 4 -11.11 -37.00 6.88
C ALA A 4 -12.08 -37.32 5.73
N LEU A 5 -12.14 -36.42 4.73
CA LEU A 5 -12.82 -36.71 3.47
C LEU A 5 -12.02 -37.72 2.65
N GLU A 6 -12.70 -38.67 2.03
CA GLU A 6 -12.08 -39.67 1.17
C GLU A 6 -11.64 -39.10 -0.18
N LYS A 7 -12.27 -38.02 -0.61
CA LYS A 7 -11.99 -37.34 -1.89
C LYS A 7 -11.90 -35.83 -1.68
N SER A 8 -11.11 -35.19 -2.53
CA SER A 8 -11.06 -33.71 -2.59
C SER A 8 -12.43 -33.17 -2.95
N PRO A 9 -12.89 -32.07 -2.31
CA PRO A 9 -14.14 -31.42 -2.68
C PRO A 9 -14.07 -30.77 -4.07
N ASP A 10 -15.21 -30.71 -4.76
CA ASP A 10 -15.28 -30.18 -6.13
C ASP A 10 -15.22 -28.63 -6.20
N ASN A 11 -15.63 -27.95 -5.14
CA ASN A 11 -15.75 -26.50 -5.09
C ASN A 11 -14.73 -25.85 -4.16
N ILE A 12 -13.46 -26.03 -4.46
CA ILE A 12 -12.39 -25.35 -3.74
C ILE A 12 -12.45 -23.86 -4.09
N ARG A 13 -12.45 -23.03 -3.06
CA ARG A 13 -12.45 -21.57 -3.21
C ARG A 13 -11.12 -21.11 -3.79
N PRO A 14 -11.09 -20.40 -4.92
CA PRO A 14 -9.85 -19.80 -5.41
C PRO A 14 -9.40 -18.70 -4.43
N VAL A 15 -8.10 -18.63 -4.21
CA VAL A 15 -7.45 -17.55 -3.46
C VAL A 15 -6.70 -16.71 -4.48
N ASP A 16 -7.24 -15.54 -4.79
CA ASP A 16 -6.73 -14.58 -5.78
C ASP A 16 -6.20 -13.29 -5.13
N PHE A 17 -5.88 -13.37 -3.84
CA PHE A 17 -5.36 -12.27 -3.06
C PHE A 17 -4.13 -12.69 -2.24
N ASP A 18 -3.27 -11.74 -1.93
CA ASP A 18 -2.19 -11.86 -0.95
C ASP A 18 -2.26 -10.66 0.00
N PHE A 19 -2.79 -10.90 1.19
CA PHE A 19 -2.93 -9.89 2.23
C PHE A 19 -1.60 -9.22 2.58
N ARG A 20 -0.52 -9.99 2.70
CA ARG A 20 0.80 -9.47 3.06
C ARG A 20 1.32 -8.53 1.99
N LYS A 21 1.19 -8.94 0.74
CA LYS A 21 1.60 -8.13 -0.41
C LYS A 21 0.82 -6.82 -0.47
N ASP A 22 -0.50 -6.90 -0.37
CA ASP A 22 -1.35 -5.71 -0.43
C ASP A 22 -1.11 -4.77 0.75
N LEU A 23 -0.85 -5.29 1.95
CA LEU A 23 -0.44 -4.48 3.10
C LEU A 23 0.84 -3.69 2.81
N HIS A 24 1.86 -4.34 2.26
CA HIS A 24 3.11 -3.67 1.93
C HIS A 24 2.97 -2.68 0.76
N LEU A 25 2.18 -3.03 -0.27
CA LEU A 25 1.89 -2.12 -1.38
C LEU A 25 1.13 -0.87 -0.91
N PHE A 26 0.19 -1.03 0.02
CA PHE A 26 -0.53 0.10 0.62
C PHE A 26 0.43 1.03 1.38
N VAL A 27 1.30 0.48 2.22
CA VAL A 27 2.30 1.26 2.97
C VAL A 27 3.26 1.99 2.03
N GLU A 28 3.72 1.33 0.96
CA GLU A 28 4.56 1.96 -0.06
C GLU A 28 3.82 3.08 -0.82
N TYR A 29 2.52 2.89 -1.09
CA TYR A 29 1.72 3.95 -1.69
C TYR A 29 1.62 5.17 -0.77
N VAL A 30 1.40 4.97 0.54
CA VAL A 30 1.39 6.06 1.54
C VAL A 30 2.74 6.76 1.59
N ARG A 31 3.85 6.00 1.55
CA ARG A 31 5.21 6.58 1.55
C ARG A 31 5.49 7.50 0.37
N LEU A 32 4.92 7.19 -0.80
CA LEU A 32 5.16 7.91 -2.06
C LEU A 32 4.13 9.02 -2.35
N ASN A 33 3.03 9.08 -1.61
CA ASN A 33 1.93 10.01 -1.90
C ASN A 33 1.42 10.69 -0.64
N GLU A 34 1.02 11.94 -0.77
CA GLU A 34 0.29 12.65 0.28
C GLU A 34 -1.19 12.28 0.19
N ILE A 35 -1.72 11.64 1.22
CA ILE A 35 -3.10 11.15 1.27
C ILE A 35 -3.85 11.84 2.39
N LYS A 36 -4.92 12.54 2.04
CA LYS A 36 -5.84 13.16 2.98
C LYS A 36 -7.12 12.34 3.10
N ARG A 37 -7.54 12.05 4.34
CA ARG A 37 -8.80 11.35 4.61
C ARG A 37 -9.98 12.32 4.63
N LYS A 38 -11.20 11.79 4.47
CA LYS A 38 -12.43 12.58 4.53
C LYS A 38 -12.59 13.23 5.91
N THR A 39 -13.07 14.47 5.90
CA THR A 39 -13.34 15.23 7.13
C THR A 39 -14.47 14.61 7.98
N ARG A 40 -15.42 13.91 7.35
CA ARG A 40 -16.47 13.14 8.01
C ARG A 40 -16.32 11.67 7.63
N GLY A 41 -16.54 10.79 8.60
CA GLY A 41 -16.40 9.35 8.43
C GLY A 41 -14.95 8.86 8.43
N ASN A 42 -13.98 9.73 8.23
CA ASN A 42 -12.54 9.39 8.22
C ASN A 42 -12.11 8.33 7.19
N ASP A 43 -12.89 8.16 6.12
CA ASP A 43 -12.56 7.22 5.05
C ASP A 43 -11.55 7.81 4.08
N LEU A 44 -10.96 6.96 3.25
CA LEU A 44 -10.15 7.37 2.11
C LEU A 44 -10.98 8.14 1.08
N ASN A 45 -10.39 9.13 0.42
CA ASN A 45 -11.05 9.83 -0.66
C ASN A 45 -11.18 8.95 -1.91
N LYS A 46 -12.26 9.12 -2.67
CA LYS A 46 -12.54 8.33 -3.89
C LYS A 46 -11.38 8.31 -4.89
N VAL A 47 -10.67 9.43 -4.99
CA VAL A 47 -9.51 9.56 -5.91
C VAL A 47 -8.38 8.65 -5.46
N ASP A 48 -8.09 8.64 -4.15
CA ASP A 48 -7.02 7.82 -3.59
C ASP A 48 -7.40 6.34 -3.61
N VAL A 49 -8.66 6.00 -3.31
CA VAL A 49 -9.16 4.61 -3.47
C VAL A 49 -8.92 4.10 -4.89
N LYS A 50 -9.24 4.89 -5.92
CA LYS A 50 -9.03 4.51 -7.33
C LYS A 50 -7.55 4.36 -7.71
N ARG A 51 -6.68 5.14 -7.10
CA ARG A 51 -5.23 5.04 -7.31
C ARG A 51 -4.65 3.84 -6.58
N ILE A 52 -5.00 3.66 -5.30
CA ILE A 52 -4.56 2.53 -4.47
C ILE A 52 -4.99 1.20 -5.11
N ALA A 53 -6.24 1.10 -5.56
CA ALA A 53 -6.75 -0.12 -6.19
C ALA A 53 -5.99 -0.56 -7.46
N LYS A 54 -5.24 0.34 -8.09
CA LYS A 54 -4.35 -0.01 -9.22
C LYS A 54 -2.98 -0.55 -8.75
N TRP A 55 -2.65 -0.32 -7.49
CA TRP A 55 -1.42 -0.81 -6.88
C TRP A 55 -1.62 -2.15 -6.20
N LEU A 56 -2.79 -2.36 -5.59
CA LEU A 56 -3.13 -3.61 -4.92
C LEU A 56 -3.52 -4.67 -5.93
N GLU A 57 -3.32 -5.93 -5.57
CA GLU A 57 -3.60 -7.06 -6.47
C GLU A 57 -5.05 -7.54 -6.42
N GLN A 58 -5.80 -7.16 -5.39
CA GLN A 58 -7.19 -7.58 -5.24
C GLN A 58 -8.08 -6.89 -6.30
N PRO A 59 -8.56 -7.62 -7.30
CA PRO A 59 -9.27 -7.01 -8.44
C PRO A 59 -10.65 -6.44 -8.07
N SER A 60 -11.27 -6.96 -7.01
CA SER A 60 -12.63 -6.59 -6.60
C SER A 60 -12.74 -5.25 -5.86
N ILE A 61 -11.61 -4.58 -5.54
CA ILE A 61 -11.63 -3.34 -4.75
C ILE A 61 -12.43 -2.24 -5.44
N LEU A 62 -12.20 -2.02 -6.73
CA LEU A 62 -12.90 -0.98 -7.49
C LEU A 62 -14.37 -1.31 -7.68
N GLU A 63 -14.68 -2.56 -8.01
CA GLU A 63 -16.05 -3.03 -8.19
C GLU A 63 -16.85 -2.88 -6.89
N ALA A 64 -16.31 -3.33 -5.76
CA ALA A 64 -16.92 -3.18 -4.46
C ALA A 64 -17.12 -1.69 -4.11
N TYR A 65 -16.12 -0.86 -4.33
CA TYR A 65 -16.22 0.56 -4.04
C TYR A 65 -17.25 1.28 -4.93
N GLU A 66 -17.33 0.94 -6.21
CA GLU A 66 -18.31 1.54 -7.13
C GLU A 66 -19.74 1.10 -6.79
N HIS A 67 -19.91 -0.14 -6.32
CA HIS A 67 -21.22 -0.69 -5.99
C HIS A 67 -21.72 -0.28 -4.61
N TYR A 68 -20.86 -0.38 -3.58
CA TYR A 68 -21.23 -0.19 -2.17
C TYR A 68 -20.76 1.14 -1.58
N GLY A 69 -19.87 1.88 -2.26
CA GLY A 69 -19.24 3.09 -1.73
C GLY A 69 -18.08 2.81 -0.75
N TYR A 70 -17.73 1.56 -0.51
CA TYR A 70 -16.61 1.12 0.32
C TYR A 70 -16.05 -0.20 -0.20
N SER A 71 -14.85 -0.57 0.25
CA SER A 71 -14.24 -1.88 -0.01
C SER A 71 -13.76 -2.49 1.30
N SER A 72 -14.36 -3.60 1.71
CA SER A 72 -13.98 -4.30 2.94
C SER A 72 -12.50 -4.71 2.95
N TRP A 73 -11.95 -5.06 1.78
CA TRP A 73 -10.53 -5.39 1.64
C TRP A 73 -9.64 -4.19 1.89
N LEU A 74 -9.91 -3.07 1.23
CA LEU A 74 -9.09 -1.86 1.38
C LEU A 74 -9.18 -1.29 2.80
N ASP A 75 -10.38 -1.26 3.37
CA ASP A 75 -10.60 -0.82 4.75
C ASP A 75 -9.86 -1.72 5.76
N PHE A 76 -9.81 -3.02 5.48
CA PHE A 76 -9.05 -3.96 6.28
C PHE A 76 -7.54 -3.73 6.16
N VAL A 77 -7.00 -3.59 4.95
CA VAL A 77 -5.57 -3.32 4.72
C VAL A 77 -5.14 -2.00 5.37
N ASP A 78 -5.93 -0.93 5.21
CA ASP A 78 -5.71 0.37 5.86
C ASP A 78 -5.68 0.24 7.40
N SER A 79 -6.69 -0.45 7.96
CA SER A 79 -6.76 -0.67 9.40
C SER A 79 -5.60 -1.52 9.94
N GLN A 80 -5.13 -2.51 9.18
CA GLN A 80 -3.97 -3.30 9.58
C GLN A 80 -2.66 -2.52 9.48
N ALA A 81 -2.49 -1.67 8.47
CA ALA A 81 -1.34 -0.77 8.38
C ALA A 81 -1.26 0.17 9.61
N LEU A 82 -2.42 0.69 10.05
CA LEU A 82 -2.53 1.49 11.27
C LEU A 82 -2.21 0.66 12.53
N ASN A 83 -2.81 -0.54 12.67
CA ASN A 83 -2.62 -1.42 13.83
C ASN A 83 -1.18 -1.90 13.99
N MET A 84 -0.49 -2.11 12.88
CA MET A 84 0.94 -2.43 12.86
C MET A 84 1.82 -1.21 13.18
N GLY A 85 1.26 0.00 13.15
CA GLY A 85 2.01 1.25 13.32
C GLY A 85 2.85 1.62 12.11
N PHE A 86 2.57 1.07 10.93
CA PHE A 86 3.26 1.41 9.67
C PHE A 86 2.83 2.75 9.12
N VAL A 87 1.59 3.12 9.45
CA VAL A 87 1.01 4.42 9.16
C VAL A 87 0.33 4.98 10.39
N SER A 88 0.17 6.30 10.44
CA SER A 88 -0.58 6.98 11.50
C SER A 88 -1.53 8.03 10.93
N TYR A 89 -2.66 8.20 11.57
CA TYR A 89 -3.63 9.27 11.32
C TYR A 89 -4.58 9.42 12.51
N ASN A 90 -5.30 10.54 12.58
CA ASN A 90 -6.23 10.80 13.67
C ASN A 90 -7.45 9.89 13.59
N THR A 91 -7.67 9.06 14.60
CA THR A 91 -8.83 8.14 14.72
C THR A 91 -9.89 8.64 15.69
N VAL A 92 -9.59 9.66 16.50
CA VAL A 92 -10.49 10.17 17.54
C VAL A 92 -11.38 11.29 17.01
N GLY A 93 -10.79 12.20 16.21
CA GLY A 93 -11.48 13.37 15.68
C GLY A 93 -11.85 14.41 16.74
N GLU A 94 -12.54 15.45 16.30
CA GLU A 94 -13.01 16.56 17.14
C GLU A 94 -14.54 16.67 17.07
N TYR A 95 -15.20 16.75 18.23
CA TYR A 95 -16.63 17.00 18.31
C TYR A 95 -16.89 18.49 18.38
N ARG A 96 -17.61 19.03 17.38
CA ARG A 96 -17.99 20.44 17.35
C ARG A 96 -19.43 20.61 17.85
N GLY A 97 -19.55 21.08 19.09
CA GLY A 97 -20.84 21.44 19.69
C GLY A 97 -21.61 20.26 20.29
N TRP A 98 -22.71 20.61 20.97
CA TRP A 98 -23.55 19.65 21.72
C TRP A 98 -24.46 18.79 20.84
N SER A 99 -24.56 19.08 19.56
CA SER A 99 -25.52 18.43 18.64
C SER A 99 -24.88 17.54 17.57
N SER A 100 -23.56 17.51 17.46
CA SER A 100 -22.93 16.62 16.46
C SER A 100 -22.64 15.25 17.05
N SER A 101 -23.32 14.25 16.54
CA SER A 101 -23.10 12.85 16.90
C SER A 101 -21.83 12.25 16.27
N GLU A 102 -21.23 12.95 15.30
CA GLU A 102 -20.08 12.47 14.54
C GLU A 102 -18.86 13.41 14.71
N PRO A 103 -17.66 12.84 14.95
CA PRO A 103 -16.44 13.62 15.01
C PRO A 103 -16.05 14.17 13.65
N SER A 104 -15.35 15.31 13.66
CA SER A 104 -14.73 15.92 12.47
C SER A 104 -13.23 15.62 12.47
N PHE A 105 -12.68 15.32 11.31
CA PHE A 105 -11.28 14.97 11.08
C PHE A 105 -10.65 16.00 10.12
N THR A 106 -10.48 17.23 10.60
CA THR A 106 -9.82 18.29 9.83
C THR A 106 -8.33 18.01 9.70
N ASP A 107 -7.78 18.24 8.49
CA ASP A 107 -6.35 18.07 8.21
C ASP A 107 -5.79 16.68 8.56
N ASN A 108 -6.61 15.65 8.39
CA ASN A 108 -6.24 14.28 8.68
C ASN A 108 -5.50 13.63 7.51
N TYR A 109 -4.18 13.81 7.49
CA TYR A 109 -3.28 13.15 6.54
C TYR A 109 -2.79 11.82 7.10
N ILE A 110 -2.65 10.82 6.21
CA ILE A 110 -1.98 9.57 6.56
C ILE A 110 -0.48 9.81 6.50
N ARG A 111 0.21 9.49 7.60
CA ARG A 111 1.66 9.62 7.71
C ARG A 111 2.32 8.25 7.64
N TYR A 112 3.40 8.16 6.90
CA TYR A 112 4.25 6.99 6.86
C TYR A 112 5.15 6.96 8.10
N GLU A 113 5.13 5.86 8.84
CA GLU A 113 5.93 5.64 10.05
C GLU A 113 7.19 4.84 9.71
N GLY A 114 8.12 5.48 9.00
CA GLY A 114 9.28 4.83 8.39
C GLY A 114 10.13 4.02 9.37
N ALA A 115 10.43 4.56 10.57
CA ALA A 115 11.26 3.85 11.55
C ALA A 115 10.63 2.52 11.99
N VAL A 116 9.31 2.47 12.16
CA VAL A 116 8.58 1.25 12.55
C VAL A 116 8.54 0.26 11.40
N TYR A 117 8.21 0.76 10.20
CA TYR A 117 8.08 -0.10 9.02
C TYR A 117 9.41 -0.71 8.59
N GLU A 118 10.48 0.08 8.51
CA GLU A 118 11.81 -0.41 8.15
C GLU A 118 12.31 -1.45 9.17
N ALA A 119 12.14 -1.17 10.46
CA ALA A 119 12.51 -2.13 11.50
C ALA A 119 11.73 -3.45 11.40
N PHE A 120 10.47 -3.43 10.96
CA PHE A 120 9.68 -4.62 10.71
C PHE A 120 10.19 -5.38 9.47
N VAL A 121 10.40 -4.68 8.36
CA VAL A 121 10.80 -5.29 7.07
C VAL A 121 12.19 -5.93 7.13
N ASP A 122 13.08 -5.40 7.96
CA ASP A 122 14.43 -5.96 8.17
C ASP A 122 14.46 -7.20 9.05
N GLN A 123 13.35 -7.55 9.70
CA GLN A 123 13.28 -8.76 10.51
C GLN A 123 13.18 -10.03 9.65
N PRO A 124 13.56 -11.19 10.21
CA PRO A 124 13.32 -12.48 9.56
C PRO A 124 11.83 -12.70 9.27
N ALA A 125 11.53 -13.37 8.15
CA ALA A 125 10.15 -13.65 7.73
C ALA A 125 9.28 -14.30 8.82
N GLN A 126 9.86 -15.21 9.61
CA GLN A 126 9.18 -15.85 10.74
C GLN A 126 8.73 -14.85 11.81
N VAL A 127 9.56 -13.83 12.09
CA VAL A 127 9.24 -12.80 13.09
C VAL A 127 8.17 -11.87 12.55
N GLN A 128 8.28 -11.46 11.28
CA GLN A 128 7.26 -10.65 10.61
C GLN A 128 5.90 -11.36 10.65
N GLU A 129 5.86 -12.64 10.28
CA GLU A 129 4.64 -13.43 10.25
C GLU A 129 4.00 -13.57 11.63
N ARG A 130 4.82 -13.81 12.66
CA ARG A 130 4.34 -13.87 14.03
C ARG A 130 3.73 -12.56 14.49
N GLN A 131 4.40 -11.44 14.24
CA GLN A 131 3.89 -10.12 14.62
C GLN A 131 2.56 -9.79 13.92
N LEU A 132 2.42 -10.10 12.63
CA LEU A 132 1.16 -9.97 11.91
C LEU A 132 0.06 -10.83 12.54
N LEU A 133 0.36 -12.10 12.81
CA LEU A 133 -0.60 -13.02 13.43
C LEU A 133 -1.04 -12.54 14.82
N GLU A 134 -0.10 -12.12 15.68
CA GLU A 134 -0.40 -11.59 17.01
C GLU A 134 -1.31 -10.36 16.94
N LYS A 135 -1.09 -9.46 15.99
CA LYS A 135 -1.95 -8.30 15.77
C LYS A 135 -3.34 -8.69 15.31
N LEU A 136 -3.45 -9.64 14.37
CA LEU A 136 -4.75 -10.16 13.91
C LEU A 136 -5.53 -10.88 15.03
N LEU A 137 -4.84 -11.66 15.85
CA LEU A 137 -5.47 -12.33 16.99
C LEU A 137 -6.02 -11.35 18.02
N SER A 138 -5.30 -10.24 18.25
CA SER A 138 -5.65 -9.22 19.25
C SER A 138 -6.69 -8.21 18.76
N LEU A 139 -7.18 -8.31 17.50
CA LEU A 139 -8.19 -7.39 16.98
C LEU A 139 -9.44 -7.32 17.85
N GLY A 140 -9.88 -6.10 18.03
CA GLY A 140 -10.76 -5.62 19.09
C GLY A 140 -12.09 -6.32 19.32
N ASN A 141 -12.64 -6.06 20.50
CA ASN A 141 -13.82 -6.76 21.01
C ASN A 141 -15.14 -6.23 20.43
N TYR A 142 -15.23 -4.95 20.03
CA TYR A 142 -16.51 -4.34 19.70
C TYR A 142 -16.72 -3.96 18.25
N SER A 143 -15.65 -3.62 17.52
CA SER A 143 -15.75 -3.07 16.17
C SER A 143 -15.20 -3.98 15.08
N THR A 144 -14.35 -4.95 15.44
CA THR A 144 -13.63 -5.77 14.46
C THR A 144 -13.57 -7.21 14.96
N ASN A 145 -14.67 -7.91 14.87
CA ASN A 145 -14.74 -9.32 15.22
C ASN A 145 -15.68 -10.05 14.25
N GLU A 146 -15.62 -11.37 14.27
CA GLU A 146 -16.32 -12.26 13.34
C GLU A 146 -17.85 -12.22 13.45
N PHE A 147 -18.38 -11.55 14.49
CA PHE A 147 -19.83 -11.31 14.62
C PHE A 147 -20.28 -10.00 13.99
N LEU A 148 -19.47 -8.94 14.11
CA LEU A 148 -19.87 -7.57 13.75
C LEU A 148 -19.33 -7.11 12.41
N SER A 149 -18.23 -7.71 11.97
CA SER A 149 -17.53 -7.29 10.76
C SER A 149 -17.78 -8.27 9.61
N VAL A 150 -18.03 -7.72 8.44
CA VAL A 150 -18.00 -8.51 7.20
C VAL A 150 -16.56 -8.99 6.98
N SER A 151 -16.42 -10.21 6.48
CA SER A 151 -15.10 -10.72 6.10
C SER A 151 -14.42 -9.80 5.08
N PRO A 152 -13.12 -9.54 5.21
CA PRO A 152 -12.38 -8.75 4.24
C PRO A 152 -12.46 -9.29 2.81
N VAL A 153 -12.62 -10.60 2.66
CA VAL A 153 -12.82 -11.26 1.36
C VAL A 153 -14.28 -11.22 0.87
N GLY A 154 -15.21 -10.73 1.70
CA GLY A 154 -16.57 -10.41 1.31
C GLY A 154 -17.53 -11.58 1.06
N TYR A 155 -17.17 -12.80 1.43
CA TYR A 155 -18.01 -13.98 1.18
C TYR A 155 -19.10 -14.19 2.23
N LEU A 156 -18.76 -14.11 3.51
CA LEU A 156 -19.71 -14.26 4.60
C LEU A 156 -20.10 -12.91 5.20
N ASP A 157 -21.38 -12.71 5.42
CA ASP A 157 -21.87 -11.50 6.07
C ASP A 157 -21.58 -11.49 7.58
N ALA A 158 -21.70 -10.31 8.15
CA ALA A 158 -21.60 -10.15 9.59
C ALA A 158 -22.72 -10.88 10.31
N PHE A 159 -22.41 -11.44 11.47
CA PHE A 159 -23.42 -11.93 12.39
C PHE A 159 -24.09 -10.70 13.01
N SER A 160 -25.33 -10.39 12.67
CA SER A 160 -25.95 -9.18 13.20
C SER A 160 -26.22 -9.33 14.70
N SER A 161 -25.43 -8.64 15.49
CA SER A 161 -25.80 -8.37 16.88
C SER A 161 -26.44 -7.00 16.93
N PHE A 162 -27.65 -6.91 17.40
CA PHE A 162 -28.28 -5.63 17.50
C PHE A 162 -28.32 -5.07 18.88
N GLY A 163 -28.11 -3.82 18.88
CA GLY A 163 -28.62 -2.92 19.85
C GLY A 163 -27.98 -3.01 21.20
N SER A 164 -26.93 -3.11 21.34
CA SER A 164 -26.29 -3.22 22.62
C SER A 164 -25.58 -4.56 22.73
N ALA A 165 -24.51 -4.69 22.15
CA ALA A 165 -23.46 -5.63 22.50
C ALA A 165 -23.19 -5.74 24.03
N VAL A 166 -24.15 -5.32 24.83
CA VAL A 166 -24.14 -5.33 26.29
C VAL A 166 -24.38 -6.73 26.85
N GLY A 167 -24.77 -7.67 26.00
CA GLY A 167 -25.01 -9.02 26.42
C GLY A 167 -23.76 -9.88 26.48
N VAL A 168 -23.74 -10.90 25.63
CA VAL A 168 -22.69 -11.93 25.63
C VAL A 168 -21.38 -11.51 24.98
N LEU A 169 -21.42 -10.62 23.98
CA LEU A 169 -20.21 -10.21 23.23
C LEU A 169 -19.06 -9.68 24.11
N PRO A 170 -19.33 -8.84 25.14
CA PRO A 170 -18.29 -8.37 26.03
C PRO A 170 -17.62 -9.49 26.85
N GLN A 171 -18.25 -10.64 26.94
CA GLN A 171 -17.72 -11.79 27.69
C GLN A 171 -16.85 -12.70 26.84
N ILE A 172 -16.88 -12.52 25.51
CA ILE A 172 -16.08 -13.31 24.59
C ILE A 172 -14.66 -12.73 24.54
N LYS A 173 -13.70 -13.56 24.88
CA LYS A 173 -12.28 -13.23 24.75
C LYS A 173 -11.79 -13.67 23.36
N PHE A 174 -12.07 -12.86 22.34
CA PHE A 174 -11.81 -13.22 20.95
C PHE A 174 -10.37 -13.67 20.69
N ALA A 175 -9.39 -13.02 21.31
CA ALA A 175 -7.98 -13.43 21.17
C ALA A 175 -7.74 -14.86 21.62
N ASP A 176 -8.28 -15.24 22.80
CA ASP A 176 -8.15 -16.59 23.36
C ASP A 176 -8.88 -17.61 22.50
N VAL A 177 -10.09 -17.26 22.02
CA VAL A 177 -10.89 -18.10 21.12
C VAL A 177 -10.18 -18.37 19.80
N ARG A 178 -9.66 -17.31 19.19
CA ARG A 178 -8.92 -17.43 17.92
C ARG A 178 -7.66 -18.28 18.06
N LEU A 179 -6.90 -18.07 19.13
CA LEU A 179 -5.72 -18.88 19.44
C LEU A 179 -6.07 -20.35 19.70
N PHE A 180 -7.15 -20.59 20.46
CA PHE A 180 -7.68 -21.93 20.68
C PHE A 180 -8.01 -22.63 19.36
N LEU A 181 -8.74 -21.96 18.48
CA LEU A 181 -9.15 -22.53 17.19
C LEU A 181 -7.95 -22.75 16.26
N LEU A 182 -6.97 -21.86 16.24
CA LEU A 182 -5.72 -22.08 15.49
C LEU A 182 -4.97 -23.32 16.02
N ASN A 183 -4.94 -23.52 17.33
CA ASN A 183 -4.34 -24.73 17.90
C ASN A 183 -5.13 -26.00 17.54
N GLN A 184 -6.47 -25.93 17.47
CA GLN A 184 -7.28 -27.06 16.96
C GLN A 184 -6.95 -27.36 15.48
N LEU A 185 -6.82 -26.35 14.64
CA LEU A 185 -6.39 -26.52 13.25
C LEU A 185 -4.97 -27.10 13.16
N ASN A 186 -4.05 -26.61 14.00
CA ASN A 186 -2.67 -27.12 14.06
C ASN A 186 -2.59 -28.61 14.47
N ALA A 187 -3.55 -29.13 15.19
CA ALA A 187 -3.62 -30.54 15.55
C ALA A 187 -4.01 -31.46 14.37
N LEU A 188 -4.60 -30.90 13.31
CA LEU A 188 -5.05 -31.65 12.13
C LEU A 188 -3.88 -32.01 11.20
N GLU A 189 -4.07 -33.01 10.35
CA GLU A 189 -3.08 -33.43 9.37
C GLU A 189 -3.05 -32.44 8.17
N VAL A 190 -1.85 -32.07 7.74
CA VAL A 190 -1.63 -31.14 6.62
C VAL A 190 -2.07 -31.76 5.31
N GLY A 191 -2.75 -30.96 4.48
CA GLY A 191 -3.17 -31.37 3.13
C GLY A 191 -4.39 -32.28 3.10
N VAL A 192 -4.90 -32.69 4.26
CA VAL A 192 -6.10 -33.51 4.39
C VAL A 192 -7.34 -32.61 4.47
N TRP A 193 -8.36 -32.94 3.67
CA TRP A 193 -9.66 -32.27 3.72
C TRP A 193 -10.53 -32.84 4.83
N TYR A 194 -11.14 -31.94 5.60
CA TYR A 194 -12.06 -32.25 6.67
C TYR A 194 -13.41 -31.61 6.42
N GLU A 195 -14.50 -32.31 6.70
CA GLU A 195 -15.85 -31.73 6.65
C GLU A 195 -16.02 -30.70 7.76
N MET A 196 -16.55 -29.53 7.40
CA MET A 196 -16.87 -28.47 8.36
C MET A 196 -17.85 -28.95 9.43
N ARG A 197 -18.83 -29.74 9.01
CA ARG A 197 -19.83 -30.33 9.91
C ARG A 197 -19.21 -31.27 10.96
N GLU A 198 -18.25 -32.09 10.58
CA GLU A 198 -17.56 -33.01 11.50
C GLU A 198 -16.70 -32.25 12.51
N TRP A 199 -16.00 -31.19 12.08
CA TRP A 199 -15.23 -30.35 12.98
C TRP A 199 -16.16 -29.61 13.98
N ARG A 200 -17.26 -29.07 13.51
CA ARG A 200 -18.29 -28.44 14.35
C ARG A 200 -18.85 -29.42 15.38
N ASN A 201 -19.21 -30.64 14.97
CA ASN A 201 -19.70 -31.70 15.87
C ASN A 201 -18.67 -32.08 16.93
N TYR A 202 -17.41 -32.20 16.54
CA TYR A 202 -16.32 -32.45 17.47
C TYR A 202 -16.18 -31.35 18.52
N LEU A 203 -16.16 -30.10 18.09
CA LEU A 203 -16.10 -28.95 19.01
C LEU A 203 -17.34 -28.85 19.91
N LYS A 204 -18.50 -29.18 19.40
CA LYS A 204 -19.76 -29.23 20.20
C LYS A 204 -19.68 -30.28 21.29
N ALA A 205 -19.08 -31.43 21.02
CA ALA A 205 -18.94 -32.55 21.95
C ALA A 205 -17.85 -32.30 23.00
N GLU A 206 -16.66 -31.88 22.57
CA GLU A 206 -15.49 -31.82 23.43
C GLU A 206 -15.22 -30.43 24.02
N HIS A 207 -15.66 -29.35 23.31
CA HIS A 207 -15.32 -27.97 23.64
C HIS A 207 -16.52 -27.03 23.53
N ARG A 208 -17.69 -27.45 23.97
CA ARG A 208 -18.97 -26.74 23.78
C ARG A 208 -18.95 -25.27 24.16
N TYR A 209 -18.11 -24.90 25.11
CA TYR A 209 -18.03 -23.54 25.65
C TYR A 209 -16.81 -22.76 25.22
N PHE A 210 -16.22 -23.13 24.08
CA PHE A 210 -14.98 -22.50 23.59
C PHE A 210 -15.17 -21.02 23.24
N LEU A 211 -16.35 -20.64 22.74
CA LEU A 211 -16.67 -19.30 22.32
C LEU A 211 -17.40 -18.53 23.44
N ILE A 212 -18.51 -19.08 23.89
CA ILE A 212 -19.34 -18.47 24.91
C ILE A 212 -19.27 -19.34 26.18
N PRO A 213 -18.81 -18.80 27.30
CA PRO A 213 -18.76 -19.53 28.58
C PRO A 213 -20.12 -20.12 28.97
N GLU A 214 -20.11 -21.22 29.74
CA GLU A 214 -21.31 -21.87 30.22
C GLU A 214 -22.24 -20.94 31.01
N SER A 215 -21.63 -20.04 31.80
CA SER A 215 -22.37 -19.01 32.51
C SER A 215 -21.66 -17.66 32.33
N THR A 216 -22.45 -16.66 31.99
CA THR A 216 -22.00 -15.28 31.89
C THR A 216 -22.75 -14.43 32.90
N VAL A 217 -22.03 -13.52 33.53
CA VAL A 217 -22.60 -12.58 34.49
C VAL A 217 -22.18 -11.15 34.14
N ARG A 218 -23.05 -10.19 34.35
CA ARG A 218 -22.70 -8.77 34.22
C ARG A 218 -23.12 -8.01 35.46
N GLU A 219 -22.52 -6.86 35.67
CA GLU A 219 -23.03 -5.92 36.66
C GLU A 219 -24.44 -5.48 36.29
N LYS A 220 -25.32 -5.51 37.23
CA LYS A 220 -26.66 -4.96 37.07
C LYS A 220 -26.56 -3.45 36.95
N PRO A 221 -27.10 -2.83 35.89
CA PRO A 221 -27.10 -1.38 35.78
C PRO A 221 -27.73 -0.76 36.99
N GLN A 222 -27.05 0.16 37.63
CA GLN A 222 -27.63 0.92 38.74
C GLN A 222 -28.70 1.86 38.18
N THR A 223 -29.95 1.44 38.26
CA THR A 223 -31.09 2.30 37.91
C THR A 223 -31.41 3.20 39.10
N GLY A 224 -31.12 4.49 38.97
CA GLY A 224 -31.50 5.53 39.91
C GLY A 224 -30.36 6.48 40.28
N TYR A 225 -30.67 7.74 40.42
CA TYR A 225 -29.80 8.84 40.84
C TYR A 225 -29.34 8.74 42.31
N SER A 226 -29.08 7.55 42.84
CA SER A 226 -28.62 7.39 44.22
C SER A 226 -27.14 7.72 44.34
N ARG A 227 -26.79 8.74 45.10
CA ARG A 227 -25.42 9.14 45.44
C ARG A 227 -24.69 8.18 46.39
N LYS A 228 -25.29 7.11 46.81
CA LYS A 228 -24.66 6.12 47.72
C LYS A 228 -24.17 4.93 46.90
N PRO A 229 -22.92 4.48 47.10
CA PRO A 229 -22.44 3.27 46.46
C PRO A 229 -23.30 2.10 46.93
N LYS A 230 -24.06 1.50 46.01
CA LYS A 230 -24.75 0.25 46.25
C LYS A 230 -23.77 -0.90 46.04
N ALA A 231 -23.99 -1.99 46.79
CA ALA A 231 -23.24 -3.23 46.54
C ALA A 231 -23.41 -3.66 45.08
N LEU A 232 -22.32 -4.10 44.49
CA LEU A 232 -22.33 -4.62 43.11
C LEU A 232 -23.24 -5.85 43.05
N GLU A 233 -24.30 -5.75 42.28
CA GLU A 233 -25.19 -6.88 41.99
C GLU A 233 -24.85 -7.44 40.62
N TYR A 234 -24.67 -8.75 40.52
CA TYR A 234 -24.41 -9.45 39.26
C TYR A 234 -25.66 -10.19 38.80
N VAL A 235 -25.94 -10.11 37.52
CA VAL A 235 -27.07 -10.81 36.89
C VAL A 235 -26.54 -11.78 35.86
N ARG A 236 -27.03 -13.01 35.90
CA ARG A 236 -26.76 -14.00 34.86
C ARG A 236 -27.34 -13.50 33.53
N ILE A 237 -26.54 -13.57 32.48
CA ILE A 237 -26.94 -13.23 31.12
C ILE A 237 -27.31 -14.52 30.40
N PRO A 238 -28.42 -14.54 29.64
CA PRO A 238 -28.68 -15.63 28.71
C PRO A 238 -27.50 -15.89 27.80
N ARG A 239 -27.19 -17.16 27.53
CA ARG A 239 -25.99 -17.55 26.76
C ARG A 239 -25.98 -16.92 25.39
N TYR A 240 -27.09 -16.90 24.68
CA TYR A 240 -27.25 -16.30 23.37
C TYR A 240 -28.00 -14.95 23.42
N GLY A 241 -28.20 -14.43 24.61
CA GLY A 241 -28.89 -13.15 24.80
C GLY A 241 -28.19 -12.02 24.02
N SER A 242 -28.97 -11.20 23.34
CA SER A 242 -28.55 -10.14 22.42
C SER A 242 -27.96 -10.61 21.09
N LEU A 243 -27.99 -11.88 20.76
CA LEU A 243 -27.63 -12.37 19.43
C LEU A 243 -28.90 -12.59 18.59
N TYR A 244 -28.92 -12.02 17.40
CA TYR A 244 -30.05 -12.07 16.47
C TYR A 244 -29.61 -12.61 15.12
N GLU A 245 -30.46 -13.45 14.50
CA GLU A 245 -30.17 -14.01 13.17
C GLU A 245 -30.44 -13.05 12.03
N SER A 246 -31.24 -12.03 12.25
CA SER A 246 -31.64 -11.08 11.21
C SER A 246 -31.68 -9.66 11.76
N GLN A 247 -31.17 -8.74 10.98
CA GLN A 247 -31.19 -7.32 11.29
C GLN A 247 -32.59 -6.74 11.36
N TRP A 248 -33.49 -7.23 10.55
CA TRP A 248 -34.83 -6.70 10.37
C TRP A 248 -35.89 -7.44 11.17
N GLY A 249 -35.68 -8.72 11.48
CA GLY A 249 -36.63 -9.58 12.14
C GLY A 249 -36.48 -9.69 13.66
N ARG A 250 -35.41 -9.17 14.27
CA ARG A 250 -35.06 -9.31 15.70
C ARG A 250 -35.36 -10.70 16.28
N ARG A 251 -35.00 -11.70 15.50
CA ARG A 251 -35.23 -13.08 15.92
C ARG A 251 -34.14 -13.52 16.88
N GLU A 252 -34.40 -13.43 18.16
CA GLU A 252 -33.49 -13.89 19.21
C GLU A 252 -33.28 -15.41 19.10
N ILE A 253 -32.06 -15.82 19.48
CA ILE A 253 -31.72 -17.22 19.60
C ILE A 253 -31.96 -17.63 21.06
N PRO A 254 -32.94 -18.52 21.35
CA PRO A 254 -33.12 -19.01 22.70
C PRO A 254 -31.96 -19.81 23.21
N ASP A 255 -31.66 -19.73 24.51
CA ASP A 255 -30.56 -20.47 25.13
C ASP A 255 -30.73 -21.98 25.07
N ASP A 256 -31.99 -22.44 25.05
CA ASP A 256 -32.40 -23.84 24.98
C ASP A 256 -32.69 -24.32 23.55
N ALA A 257 -32.42 -23.50 22.54
CA ALA A 257 -32.59 -23.90 21.15
C ALA A 257 -31.79 -25.17 20.86
N PRO A 258 -32.38 -26.24 20.34
CA PRO A 258 -31.69 -27.50 20.08
C PRO A 258 -30.53 -27.36 19.11
N ASP A 259 -30.66 -26.39 18.19
CA ASP A 259 -29.67 -26.03 17.17
C ASP A 259 -28.90 -24.72 17.51
N GLY A 260 -28.96 -24.27 18.76
CA GLY A 260 -28.35 -23.01 19.18
C GLY A 260 -26.84 -22.96 18.93
N PHE A 261 -26.14 -24.07 19.15
CA PHE A 261 -24.71 -24.17 18.89
C PHE A 261 -24.39 -24.00 17.39
N GLU A 262 -25.15 -24.64 16.52
CA GLU A 262 -24.98 -24.53 15.07
C GLU A 262 -25.27 -23.11 14.57
N ARG A 263 -26.22 -22.43 15.19
CA ARG A 263 -26.64 -21.07 14.84
C ARG A 263 -25.66 -20.00 15.34
N VAL A 264 -24.91 -20.27 16.39
CA VAL A 264 -23.96 -19.31 16.97
C VAL A 264 -22.52 -19.76 16.77
N GLU A 265 -22.07 -20.77 17.49
CA GLU A 265 -20.69 -21.25 17.43
C GLU A 265 -20.36 -21.81 16.05
N GLY A 266 -21.29 -22.54 15.42
CA GLY A 266 -21.12 -23.07 14.07
C GLY A 266 -20.91 -21.97 13.02
N ARG A 267 -21.72 -20.91 13.07
CA ARG A 267 -21.55 -19.74 12.18
C ARG A 267 -20.27 -18.98 12.49
N TYR A 268 -19.90 -18.88 13.76
CA TYR A 268 -18.62 -18.27 14.14
C TYR A 268 -17.43 -19.02 13.56
N LEU A 269 -17.45 -20.35 13.60
CA LEU A 269 -16.37 -21.17 13.04
C LEU A 269 -16.15 -20.93 11.54
N GLU A 270 -17.24 -20.82 10.76
CA GLU A 270 -17.13 -20.52 9.32
C GLU A 270 -16.49 -19.15 9.09
N ARG A 271 -16.91 -18.13 9.85
CA ARG A 271 -16.36 -16.77 9.75
C ARG A 271 -14.93 -16.68 10.22
N PHE A 272 -14.59 -17.43 11.26
CA PHE A 272 -13.21 -17.53 11.72
C PHE A 272 -12.30 -18.12 10.64
N LEU A 273 -12.73 -19.23 9.99
CA LEU A 273 -11.95 -19.86 8.92
C LEU A 273 -11.73 -18.93 7.73
N GLU A 274 -12.77 -18.19 7.34
CA GLU A 274 -12.69 -17.23 6.23
C GLU A 274 -11.86 -16.00 6.57
N TYR A 275 -11.71 -15.66 7.85
CA TYR A 275 -10.96 -14.50 8.30
C TYR A 275 -9.46 -14.82 8.44
N ILE A 276 -8.95 -14.93 9.66
CA ILE A 276 -7.50 -15.07 9.92
C ILE A 276 -6.88 -16.27 9.20
N PRO A 277 -7.40 -17.50 9.29
CA PRO A 277 -6.77 -18.64 8.65
C PRO A 277 -6.69 -18.53 7.13
N LEU A 278 -7.75 -18.08 6.46
CA LEU A 278 -7.75 -17.92 5.01
C LEU A 278 -6.86 -16.77 4.56
N LEU A 279 -6.97 -15.59 5.21
CA LEU A 279 -6.16 -14.41 4.92
C LEU A 279 -4.66 -14.67 5.02
N MET A 280 -4.27 -15.46 6.01
CA MET A 280 -2.88 -15.83 6.24
C MET A 280 -2.45 -17.07 5.42
N GLY A 281 -3.33 -17.62 4.60
CA GLY A 281 -3.03 -18.82 3.81
C GLY A 281 -2.80 -20.07 4.65
N TYR A 282 -3.34 -20.13 5.86
CA TYR A 282 -3.20 -21.26 6.78
C TYR A 282 -4.18 -22.38 6.47
N VAL A 283 -5.28 -22.06 5.79
CA VAL A 283 -6.27 -23.02 5.33
C VAL A 283 -6.67 -22.74 3.88
N GLU A 284 -7.18 -23.77 3.24
CA GLU A 284 -7.96 -23.69 2.01
C GLU A 284 -9.39 -24.12 2.34
N LEU A 285 -10.35 -23.50 1.68
CA LEU A 285 -11.78 -23.70 1.91
C LEU A 285 -12.46 -24.28 0.67
N ALA A 286 -13.51 -25.04 0.91
CA ALA A 286 -14.45 -25.46 -0.13
C ALA A 286 -15.86 -25.07 0.28
N ASP A 287 -16.60 -24.51 -0.68
CA ASP A 287 -17.93 -23.94 -0.47
C ASP A 287 -19.04 -24.86 -1.00
N ASP A 288 -20.25 -24.65 -0.52
CA ASP A 288 -21.43 -25.20 -1.14
C ASP A 288 -21.59 -24.61 -2.55
N PRO A 289 -21.71 -25.47 -3.60
CA PRO A 289 -21.92 -25.02 -4.96
C PRO A 289 -23.10 -24.07 -5.16
N GLN A 290 -24.18 -24.32 -4.42
CA GLN A 290 -25.39 -23.50 -4.52
C GLN A 290 -25.19 -22.09 -3.95
N TYR A 291 -24.27 -21.92 -3.01
CA TYR A 291 -23.98 -20.62 -2.41
C TYR A 291 -23.29 -19.67 -3.39
N ARG A 292 -22.34 -20.16 -4.19
CA ARG A 292 -21.67 -19.34 -5.21
C ARG A 292 -22.62 -18.76 -6.27
N SER A 293 -23.65 -19.54 -6.66
CA SER A 293 -24.66 -19.05 -7.61
C SER A 293 -25.53 -17.94 -7.00
N LYS A 294 -25.69 -17.93 -5.69
CA LYS A 294 -26.41 -16.89 -4.95
C LYS A 294 -25.56 -15.62 -4.80
N GLN A 295 -24.23 -15.71 -4.65
CA GLN A 295 -23.36 -14.54 -4.53
C GLN A 295 -23.41 -13.63 -5.77
N GLN A 296 -23.52 -14.17 -6.96
CA GLN A 296 -23.71 -13.38 -8.17
C GLN A 296 -25.06 -12.63 -8.20
N ALA A 297 -26.02 -13.06 -7.40
CA ALA A 297 -27.32 -12.43 -7.23
C ALA A 297 -27.40 -11.43 -6.07
N PHE A 298 -26.35 -11.32 -5.23
CA PHE A 298 -26.31 -10.53 -4.00
C PHE A 298 -26.29 -9.02 -4.19
N ALA A 299 -26.21 -8.52 -5.40
CA ALA A 299 -26.26 -7.08 -5.65
C ALA A 299 -27.48 -6.38 -5.00
N ASN A 300 -28.53 -7.11 -4.58
CA ASN A 300 -29.77 -6.55 -4.03
C ASN A 300 -30.46 -7.38 -2.93
N ALA A 301 -29.85 -8.45 -2.41
CA ALA A 301 -30.53 -9.30 -1.45
C ALA A 301 -30.19 -8.90 -0.01
N ASP A 302 -31.19 -9.00 0.88
CA ASP A 302 -31.00 -8.98 2.32
C ASP A 302 -29.85 -9.92 2.69
N ARG A 303 -28.88 -9.42 3.44
CA ARG A 303 -27.69 -10.17 3.85
C ARG A 303 -28.13 -11.47 4.50
N VAL A 304 -27.87 -12.57 3.80
CA VAL A 304 -28.31 -13.89 4.24
C VAL A 304 -27.33 -14.39 5.29
N THR A 305 -27.87 -14.61 6.47
CA THR A 305 -27.16 -15.24 7.57
C THR A 305 -27.07 -16.75 7.34
N ASP A 306 -26.56 -17.17 6.20
CA ASP A 306 -26.51 -18.58 5.85
C ASP A 306 -25.53 -19.35 6.74
N ARG A 307 -25.88 -20.57 7.02
CA ARG A 307 -25.09 -21.60 7.69
C ARG A 307 -24.67 -22.62 6.65
N ASP A 308 -23.62 -23.36 6.96
CA ASP A 308 -23.12 -24.47 6.14
C ASP A 308 -22.69 -24.01 4.72
N VAL A 309 -22.15 -22.79 4.66
CA VAL A 309 -21.58 -22.20 3.43
C VAL A 309 -20.24 -22.85 3.12
N ILE A 310 -19.40 -22.97 4.13
CA ILE A 310 -18.14 -23.69 4.04
C ILE A 310 -18.44 -25.17 4.32
N THR A 311 -18.24 -26.00 3.31
CA THR A 311 -18.51 -27.45 3.41
C THR A 311 -17.31 -28.23 3.91
N ALA A 312 -16.11 -27.80 3.50
CA ALA A 312 -14.86 -28.45 3.90
C ALA A 312 -13.70 -27.44 3.98
N PHE A 313 -12.67 -27.83 4.69
CA PHE A 313 -11.41 -27.11 4.77
C PHE A 313 -10.22 -28.06 4.87
N ARG A 314 -9.02 -27.59 4.49
CA ARG A 314 -7.77 -28.29 4.77
C ARG A 314 -6.71 -27.33 5.29
N VAL A 315 -5.85 -27.85 6.16
CA VAL A 315 -4.74 -27.09 6.75
C VAL A 315 -3.54 -27.12 5.80
N THR A 316 -2.94 -25.97 5.60
CA THR A 316 -1.72 -25.85 4.78
C THR A 316 -0.44 -26.11 5.63
N PRO A 317 0.69 -26.41 5.00
CA PRO A 317 1.97 -26.53 5.70
C PRO A 317 2.37 -25.24 6.44
N LEU A 318 1.95 -24.08 5.92
CA LEU A 318 2.32 -22.77 6.43
C LEU A 318 1.89 -22.57 7.89
N LEU A 319 0.65 -22.96 8.26
CA LEU A 319 0.19 -22.88 9.65
C LEU A 319 1.14 -23.59 10.62
N LYS A 320 1.49 -24.83 10.31
CA LYS A 320 2.37 -25.62 11.20
C LYS A 320 3.77 -25.04 11.30
N GLN A 321 4.30 -24.55 10.21
CA GLN A 321 5.63 -23.94 10.19
C GLN A 321 5.67 -22.66 11.02
N VAL A 322 4.66 -21.81 10.88
CA VAL A 322 4.56 -20.55 11.64
C VAL A 322 4.41 -20.80 13.13
N LEU A 323 3.49 -21.69 13.52
CA LEU A 323 3.26 -22.01 14.94
C LEU A 323 4.44 -22.79 15.60
N ALA A 324 5.21 -23.51 14.80
CA ALA A 324 6.41 -24.22 15.27
C ALA A 324 7.71 -23.41 15.16
N ASP A 325 7.67 -22.15 14.73
CA ASP A 325 8.86 -21.33 14.43
C ASP A 325 9.82 -21.95 13.40
N LYS A 326 9.24 -22.56 12.35
CA LYS A 326 9.98 -23.28 11.31
C LYS A 326 9.68 -22.75 9.90
N LEU A 327 9.22 -21.52 9.80
CA LEU A 327 9.00 -20.90 8.49
C LEU A 327 10.33 -20.83 7.73
N VAL A 328 10.32 -21.36 6.51
CA VAL A 328 11.51 -21.36 5.66
C VAL A 328 11.78 -19.93 5.15
N ALA A 329 13.01 -19.48 5.29
CA ALA A 329 13.43 -18.18 4.75
C ALA A 329 13.25 -18.16 3.22
N PRO A 330 12.95 -16.99 2.64
CA PRO A 330 12.92 -16.82 1.19
C PRO A 330 14.23 -17.25 0.55
N ARG A 331 14.14 -18.01 -0.54
CA ARG A 331 15.28 -18.50 -1.29
C ARG A 331 15.43 -17.77 -2.61
N LEU A 332 16.66 -17.47 -2.96
CA LEU A 332 17.02 -16.83 -4.20
C LEU A 332 17.75 -17.80 -5.11
N THR A 333 17.28 -17.99 -6.33
CA THR A 333 18.01 -18.69 -7.37
C THR A 333 18.45 -17.69 -8.44
N VAL A 334 19.75 -17.57 -8.65
CA VAL A 334 20.32 -16.73 -9.69
C VAL A 334 20.57 -17.58 -10.93
N GLN A 335 19.92 -17.22 -12.03
CA GLN A 335 20.04 -17.94 -13.30
C GLN A 335 21.15 -17.36 -14.19
N PRO A 336 21.79 -18.17 -15.08
CA PRO A 336 22.81 -17.69 -15.99
C PRO A 336 22.36 -16.59 -16.96
N ASN A 337 21.05 -16.45 -17.19
CA ASN A 337 20.44 -15.40 -18.01
C ASN A 337 20.18 -14.09 -17.24
N PHE A 338 20.77 -13.91 -16.06
CA PHE A 338 20.61 -12.73 -15.18
C PHE A 338 19.19 -12.60 -14.57
N GLU A 339 18.45 -13.66 -14.51
CA GLU A 339 17.16 -13.67 -13.84
C GLU A 339 17.32 -14.18 -12.41
N LEU A 340 16.80 -13.42 -11.46
CA LEU A 340 16.69 -13.75 -10.05
C LEU A 340 15.31 -14.33 -9.82
N VAL A 341 15.21 -15.58 -9.41
CA VAL A 341 13.94 -16.23 -9.09
C VAL A 341 13.83 -16.35 -7.58
N ILE A 342 12.75 -15.83 -7.01
CA ILE A 342 12.50 -15.83 -5.58
C ILE A 342 11.42 -16.86 -5.28
N GLU A 343 11.79 -17.83 -4.45
CA GLU A 343 10.88 -18.84 -3.91
C GLU A 343 10.59 -18.50 -2.44
N SER A 344 9.34 -18.29 -2.11
CA SER A 344 8.91 -17.97 -0.75
C SER A 344 7.49 -18.46 -0.50
N GLN A 345 7.22 -18.85 0.75
CA GLN A 345 5.88 -19.26 1.18
C GLN A 345 4.99 -18.07 1.55
N ILE A 346 5.62 -16.93 1.86
CA ILE A 346 4.96 -15.66 2.15
C ILE A 346 5.60 -14.56 1.31
N TYR A 347 4.94 -13.43 1.17
CA TYR A 347 5.47 -12.30 0.41
C TYR A 347 6.81 -11.83 0.99
N PRO A 348 7.93 -11.95 0.25
CA PRO A 348 9.27 -11.74 0.78
C PRO A 348 9.69 -10.26 0.71
N VAL A 349 8.95 -9.39 1.39
CA VAL A 349 9.09 -7.92 1.29
C VAL A 349 10.52 -7.46 1.56
N GLY A 350 11.18 -7.96 2.60
CA GLY A 350 12.54 -7.57 2.97
C GLY A 350 13.57 -7.89 1.89
N LEU A 351 13.46 -9.05 1.24
CA LEU A 351 14.33 -9.44 0.14
C LEU A 351 13.99 -8.65 -1.13
N LEU A 352 12.71 -8.51 -1.45
CA LEU A 352 12.27 -7.77 -2.64
C LEU A 352 12.72 -6.31 -2.62
N ARG A 353 12.61 -5.62 -1.50
CA ARG A 353 13.05 -4.22 -1.37
C ARG A 353 14.55 -4.03 -1.63
N LYS A 354 15.36 -5.03 -1.31
CA LYS A 354 16.80 -5.02 -1.59
C LYS A 354 17.08 -5.26 -3.07
N LEU A 355 16.35 -6.22 -3.68
CA LEU A 355 16.62 -6.68 -5.04
C LEU A 355 15.95 -5.86 -6.13
N VAL A 356 14.79 -5.25 -5.88
CA VAL A 356 14.05 -4.48 -6.90
C VAL A 356 14.86 -3.28 -7.45
N LYS A 357 15.81 -2.78 -6.67
CA LYS A 357 16.73 -1.71 -7.08
C LYS A 357 17.78 -2.18 -8.09
N LEU A 358 17.95 -3.48 -8.27
CA LEU A 358 18.98 -4.07 -9.13
C LEU A 358 18.46 -4.43 -10.54
N GLY A 359 17.15 -4.32 -10.78
CA GLY A 359 16.61 -4.73 -12.08
C GLY A 359 15.10 -4.55 -12.20
N LYS A 360 14.53 -5.19 -13.21
CA LYS A 360 13.11 -5.12 -13.52
C LYS A 360 12.35 -6.29 -12.91
N LEU A 361 11.38 -5.97 -12.07
CA LEU A 361 10.48 -6.94 -11.43
C LEU A 361 9.50 -7.51 -12.45
N SER A 362 9.35 -8.83 -12.46
CA SER A 362 8.29 -9.56 -13.15
C SER A 362 7.61 -10.49 -12.15
N GLN A 363 6.30 -10.45 -12.11
CA GLN A 363 5.53 -11.30 -11.22
C GLN A 363 4.53 -12.12 -12.05
N SER A 364 4.48 -13.40 -11.77
CA SER A 364 3.40 -14.29 -12.21
C SER A 364 2.67 -14.82 -10.97
N SER A 365 1.54 -15.48 -11.17
CA SER A 365 0.72 -16.01 -10.08
C SER A 365 1.48 -16.91 -9.06
N HIS A 366 2.62 -17.45 -9.45
CA HIS A 366 3.37 -18.42 -8.62
C HIS A 366 4.85 -18.10 -8.46
N THR A 367 5.39 -17.10 -9.17
CA THR A 367 6.83 -16.84 -9.18
C THR A 367 7.10 -15.35 -9.23
N THR A 368 7.94 -14.89 -8.34
CA THR A 368 8.49 -13.54 -8.38
C THR A 368 9.89 -13.60 -8.98
N SER A 369 10.13 -12.91 -10.07
CA SER A 369 11.46 -12.82 -10.67
C SER A 369 11.89 -11.38 -10.91
N ILE A 370 13.21 -11.16 -10.87
CA ILE A 370 13.82 -9.86 -11.15
C ILE A 370 14.90 -10.10 -12.21
N LYS A 371 14.76 -9.42 -13.34
CA LYS A 371 15.79 -9.39 -14.36
C LYS A 371 16.82 -8.34 -14.00
N LEU A 372 18.04 -8.76 -13.67
CA LEU A 372 19.14 -7.84 -13.40
C LEU A 372 19.36 -6.91 -14.60
N ASP A 373 19.57 -5.64 -14.31
CA ASP A 373 19.80 -4.60 -15.31
C ASP A 373 21.07 -3.82 -14.97
N LYS A 374 21.96 -3.69 -15.93
CA LYS A 374 23.26 -3.03 -15.73
C LYS A 374 23.11 -1.59 -15.22
N GLN A 375 22.17 -0.83 -15.77
CA GLN A 375 21.96 0.56 -15.37
C GLN A 375 21.37 0.65 -13.97
N ALA A 376 20.44 -0.26 -13.63
CA ALA A 376 19.85 -0.33 -12.29
C ALA A 376 20.90 -0.70 -11.23
N VAL A 377 21.77 -1.67 -11.52
CA VAL A 377 22.89 -2.04 -10.62
C VAL A 377 23.84 -0.86 -10.43
N ALA A 378 24.24 -0.22 -11.52
CA ALA A 378 25.13 0.96 -11.46
C ALA A 378 24.49 2.10 -10.63
N ALA A 379 23.21 2.39 -10.85
CA ALA A 379 22.46 3.39 -10.08
C ALA A 379 22.36 3.04 -8.59
N ALA A 380 22.12 1.76 -8.27
CA ALA A 380 22.04 1.30 -6.88
C ALA A 380 23.39 1.44 -6.15
N VAL A 381 24.50 1.11 -6.82
CA VAL A 381 25.86 1.28 -6.27
C VAL A 381 26.21 2.76 -6.14
N ALA A 382 25.83 3.58 -7.13
CA ALA A 382 26.04 5.02 -7.08
C ALA A 382 25.31 5.69 -5.89
N ALA A 383 24.06 5.24 -5.63
CA ALA A 383 23.27 5.73 -4.50
C ALA A 383 23.80 5.23 -3.13
N ASN A 384 24.41 4.06 -3.10
CA ASN A 384 25.02 3.48 -1.90
C ASN A 384 26.35 2.79 -2.26
N PRO A 385 27.48 3.51 -2.16
CA PRO A 385 28.80 2.97 -2.50
C PRO A 385 29.22 1.74 -1.68
N ASP A 386 28.67 1.57 -0.48
CA ASP A 386 28.94 0.42 0.39
C ASP A 386 28.10 -0.81 0.05
N LEU A 387 27.26 -0.75 -0.99
CA LEU A 387 26.39 -1.84 -1.40
C LEU A 387 27.20 -2.96 -2.06
N ASP A 388 27.42 -4.04 -1.32
CA ASP A 388 27.96 -5.28 -1.88
C ASP A 388 26.87 -6.09 -2.59
N VAL A 389 26.68 -5.83 -3.89
CA VAL A 389 25.66 -6.52 -4.70
C VAL A 389 25.90 -8.01 -4.76
N ILE A 390 27.16 -8.44 -4.89
CA ILE A 390 27.51 -9.86 -5.00
C ILE A 390 27.27 -10.55 -3.68
N GLY A 391 27.77 -10.00 -2.57
CA GLY A 391 27.54 -10.51 -1.23
C GLY A 391 26.05 -10.58 -0.88
N LEU A 392 25.25 -9.57 -1.29
CA LEU A 392 23.79 -9.59 -1.11
C LEU A 392 23.14 -10.77 -1.82
N LEU A 393 23.50 -11.04 -3.08
CA LEU A 393 22.94 -12.17 -3.84
C LEU A 393 23.40 -13.51 -3.26
N GLU A 394 24.66 -13.63 -2.86
CA GLU A 394 25.21 -14.86 -2.28
C GLU A 394 24.63 -15.18 -0.91
N ALA A 395 24.39 -14.16 -0.09
CA ALA A 395 23.79 -14.34 1.24
C ALA A 395 22.37 -14.92 1.21
N HIS A 396 21.65 -14.74 0.10
CA HIS A 396 20.28 -15.23 -0.06
C HIS A 396 20.14 -16.38 -1.06
N SER A 397 21.24 -16.77 -1.73
CA SER A 397 21.24 -17.85 -2.73
C SER A 397 21.65 -19.18 -2.12
N ASP A 398 20.90 -20.24 -2.43
CA ASP A 398 21.24 -21.61 -2.02
C ASP A 398 22.42 -22.21 -2.82
N ARG A 399 22.80 -21.57 -3.92
CA ARG A 399 23.84 -22.05 -4.83
C ARG A 399 24.83 -20.92 -5.13
N PRO A 400 26.08 -21.27 -5.43
CA PRO A 400 27.04 -20.27 -5.91
C PRO A 400 26.51 -19.53 -7.13
N LEU A 401 26.79 -18.25 -7.24
CA LEU A 401 26.40 -17.47 -8.42
C LEU A 401 27.03 -18.08 -9.70
N PRO A 402 26.28 -18.14 -10.80
CA PRO A 402 26.83 -18.53 -12.10
C PRO A 402 28.05 -17.66 -12.43
N GLN A 403 29.11 -18.29 -12.95
CA GLN A 403 30.40 -17.61 -13.18
C GLN A 403 30.27 -16.40 -14.11
N ASN A 404 29.43 -16.50 -15.16
CA ASN A 404 29.16 -15.40 -16.06
C ASN A 404 28.46 -14.24 -15.36
N VAL A 405 27.49 -14.52 -14.49
CA VAL A 405 26.76 -13.48 -13.73
C VAL A 405 27.70 -12.78 -12.75
N ARG A 406 28.52 -13.55 -12.03
CA ARG A 406 29.51 -12.99 -11.11
C ARG A 406 30.49 -12.08 -11.82
N ALA A 407 31.04 -12.51 -12.97
CA ALA A 407 32.01 -11.74 -13.73
C ALA A 407 31.40 -10.43 -14.27
N GLU A 408 30.21 -10.49 -14.85
CA GLU A 408 29.50 -9.32 -15.35
C GLU A 408 29.12 -8.35 -14.23
N LEU A 409 28.63 -8.85 -13.08
CA LEU A 409 28.33 -7.97 -11.95
C LEU A 409 29.57 -7.27 -11.41
N GLN A 410 30.72 -7.97 -11.34
CA GLN A 410 31.99 -7.34 -10.98
C GLN A 410 32.35 -6.21 -11.95
N GLU A 411 32.16 -6.45 -13.26
CA GLU A 411 32.41 -5.43 -14.28
C GLU A 411 31.42 -4.26 -14.14
N TRP A 412 30.13 -4.52 -13.93
CA TRP A 412 29.11 -3.46 -13.78
C TRP A 412 29.36 -2.57 -12.56
N VAL A 413 29.79 -3.17 -11.45
CA VAL A 413 30.13 -2.43 -10.23
C VAL A 413 31.41 -1.62 -10.40
N GLN A 414 32.47 -2.20 -11.02
CA GLN A 414 33.74 -1.53 -11.21
C GLN A 414 33.71 -0.41 -12.27
N ARG A 415 32.82 -0.56 -13.27
CA ARG A 415 32.65 0.42 -14.36
C ARG A 415 31.47 1.35 -14.16
N ALA A 416 30.93 1.42 -12.97
CA ALA A 416 29.98 2.47 -12.64
C ALA A 416 30.76 3.79 -12.59
N ASP A 417 30.87 4.48 -13.72
CA ASP A 417 31.38 5.85 -13.76
C ASP A 417 30.41 6.74 -12.96
N VAL A 418 30.70 6.91 -11.69
CA VAL A 418 29.92 7.75 -10.82
C VAL A 418 30.47 9.17 -10.91
N PHE A 419 29.73 10.03 -11.57
CA PHE A 419 30.00 11.46 -11.57
C PHE A 419 29.23 12.09 -10.40
N THR A 420 29.96 12.73 -9.50
CA THR A 420 29.34 13.51 -8.44
C THR A 420 29.34 14.98 -8.85
N LEU A 421 28.16 15.54 -9.08
CA LEU A 421 28.00 16.95 -9.37
C LEU A 421 27.70 17.70 -8.07
N TYR A 422 28.63 18.55 -7.66
CA TYR A 422 28.45 19.39 -6.47
C TYR A 422 27.76 20.69 -6.85
N HIS A 423 26.61 20.96 -6.27
CA HIS A 423 25.92 22.23 -6.37
C HIS A 423 26.24 23.11 -5.16
N GLY A 424 26.13 24.41 -5.36
CA GLY A 424 26.35 25.37 -4.26
C GLY A 424 27.81 25.61 -3.92
N LEU A 425 28.72 25.29 -4.85
CA LEU A 425 30.13 25.63 -4.79
C LEU A 425 30.47 26.67 -5.86
N GLU A 426 31.42 27.55 -5.53
CA GLU A 426 32.04 28.49 -6.44
C GLU A 426 33.49 28.10 -6.61
N LEU A 427 33.98 28.12 -7.85
CA LEU A 427 35.37 27.93 -8.15
C LEU A 427 36.04 29.32 -8.22
N VAL A 428 37.00 29.54 -7.36
CA VAL A 428 37.72 30.81 -7.27
C VAL A 428 39.14 30.61 -7.76
N GLU A 429 39.51 31.38 -8.75
CA GLU A 429 40.86 31.44 -9.28
C GLU A 429 41.58 32.65 -8.66
N ASP A 430 42.59 32.40 -7.85
CA ASP A 430 43.32 33.42 -7.10
C ASP A 430 44.83 33.32 -7.41
N TYR A 431 45.28 34.23 -8.23
CA TYR A 431 46.72 34.32 -8.66
C TYR A 431 47.61 35.01 -7.63
N ILE A 432 47.01 35.68 -6.62
CA ILE A 432 47.72 36.50 -5.65
C ILE A 432 47.89 35.77 -4.31
N GLY A 433 47.06 34.77 -4.08
CA GLY A 433 46.99 34.03 -2.79
C GLY A 433 46.38 34.85 -1.67
N HIS A 434 45.25 35.49 -1.95
CA HIS A 434 44.56 36.37 -1.01
C HIS A 434 44.10 35.60 0.22
N GLU A 435 44.36 36.13 1.42
CA GLU A 435 44.09 35.42 2.67
C GLU A 435 42.59 35.15 2.89
N LEU A 436 41.70 36.05 2.47
CA LEU A 436 40.27 35.90 2.53
C LEU A 436 39.77 34.68 1.71
N VAL A 437 40.34 34.42 0.53
CA VAL A 437 40.01 33.27 -0.29
C VAL A 437 40.37 31.98 0.46
N ARG A 438 41.57 31.94 1.06
CA ARG A 438 42.04 30.78 1.83
C ARG A 438 41.18 30.52 3.07
N GLN A 439 40.74 31.56 3.75
CA GLN A 439 39.85 31.42 4.95
C GLN A 439 38.45 30.93 4.60
N LEU A 440 37.91 31.33 3.46
CA LEU A 440 36.58 30.96 3.01
C LEU A 440 36.53 29.65 2.22
N ALA A 441 37.68 29.19 1.69
CA ALA A 441 37.77 27.96 0.93
C ALA A 441 37.47 26.73 1.81
N SER A 442 36.69 25.79 1.26
CA SER A 442 36.53 24.46 1.84
C SER A 442 37.63 23.52 1.37
N GLN A 443 38.18 23.73 0.17
CA GLN A 443 39.23 22.93 -0.38
C GLN A 443 40.08 23.75 -1.40
N GLN A 444 41.38 23.54 -1.39
CA GLN A 444 42.29 24.01 -2.43
C GLN A 444 42.47 22.89 -3.45
N ILE A 445 42.18 23.15 -4.73
CA ILE A 445 42.31 22.19 -5.84
C ILE A 445 43.71 22.24 -6.44
N SER A 446 44.24 23.44 -6.59
CA SER A 446 45.61 23.70 -7.09
C SER A 446 46.18 24.94 -6.39
N GLU A 447 47.40 25.31 -6.74
CA GLU A 447 48.05 26.53 -6.17
C GLU A 447 47.21 27.80 -6.31
N GLN A 448 46.37 27.86 -7.33
CA GLN A 448 45.57 29.04 -7.68
C GLN A 448 44.06 28.82 -7.64
N LEU A 449 43.58 27.57 -7.49
CA LEU A 449 42.16 27.20 -7.59
C LEU A 449 41.63 26.73 -6.23
N TYR A 450 40.56 27.35 -5.83
CA TYR A 450 39.88 27.10 -4.54
C TYR A 450 38.41 26.81 -4.76
N LEU A 451 37.87 25.86 -4.02
CA LEU A 451 36.43 25.63 -3.88
C LEU A 451 35.89 26.35 -2.67
N VAL A 452 34.92 27.22 -2.88
CA VAL A 452 34.27 27.99 -1.81
C VAL A 452 32.77 27.69 -1.78
N PRO A 453 32.18 27.36 -0.64
CA PRO A 453 30.74 27.23 -0.53
C PRO A 453 30.01 28.52 -0.89
N LYS A 454 29.03 28.47 -1.79
CA LYS A 454 28.25 29.63 -2.24
C LYS A 454 27.60 30.38 -1.08
N ALA A 455 27.22 29.64 -0.01
CA ALA A 455 26.65 30.23 1.21
C ALA A 455 27.62 31.20 1.93
N ARG A 456 28.92 31.19 1.60
CA ARG A 456 29.91 32.11 2.16
C ARG A 456 30.01 33.44 1.42
N ASN A 457 29.24 33.62 0.31
CA ASN A 457 29.13 34.88 -0.44
C ASN A 457 30.48 35.54 -0.75
N ILE A 458 31.45 34.74 -1.22
CA ILE A 458 32.82 35.21 -1.44
C ILE A 458 32.90 36.40 -2.42
N ALA A 459 32.00 36.42 -3.42
CA ALA A 459 31.96 37.51 -4.39
C ALA A 459 31.64 38.85 -3.72
N GLU A 460 30.68 38.89 -2.80
CA GLU A 460 30.30 40.09 -2.03
C GLU A 460 31.45 40.52 -1.10
N GLN A 461 32.10 39.57 -0.44
CA GLN A 461 33.22 39.87 0.45
C GLN A 461 34.42 40.41 -0.31
N LEU A 462 34.76 39.84 -1.50
CA LEU A 462 35.84 40.34 -2.32
C LEU A 462 35.56 41.73 -2.92
N GLN A 463 34.31 42.07 -3.21
CA GLN A 463 33.90 43.42 -3.66
C GLN A 463 34.14 44.50 -2.60
N GLN A 464 34.10 44.13 -1.34
CA GLN A 464 34.36 45.06 -0.23
C GLN A 464 35.87 45.30 0.02
N VAL A 465 36.72 44.52 -0.64
CA VAL A 465 38.16 44.68 -0.51
C VAL A 465 38.66 45.72 -1.52
N GLN A 466 39.33 46.76 -1.02
CA GLN A 466 39.91 47.80 -1.88
C GLN A 466 40.88 47.23 -2.91
N LYS A 467 40.81 47.74 -4.13
CA LYS A 467 41.71 47.37 -5.26
C LYS A 467 41.60 45.92 -5.76
N VAL A 468 40.56 45.18 -5.40
CA VAL A 468 40.33 43.86 -5.98
C VAL A 468 39.49 44.00 -7.25
N VAL A 469 39.91 43.35 -8.32
CA VAL A 469 39.14 43.18 -9.55
C VAL A 469 38.62 41.76 -9.59
N LEU A 470 37.31 41.61 -9.51
CA LEU A 470 36.63 40.31 -9.54
C LEU A 470 36.07 40.06 -10.94
N ARG A 471 36.48 38.94 -11.54
CA ARG A 471 35.88 38.44 -12.79
C ARG A 471 34.93 37.33 -12.45
N ILE A 472 33.64 37.53 -12.77
CA ILE A 472 32.62 36.52 -12.54
C ILE A 472 32.28 35.87 -13.87
N ALA A 473 32.58 34.58 -13.99
CA ALA A 473 32.25 33.78 -15.16
C ALA A 473 31.04 32.89 -14.86
N HIS A 474 29.95 33.13 -15.57
CA HIS A 474 28.75 32.29 -15.47
C HIS A 474 28.84 31.09 -16.45
N THR A 475 29.42 31.33 -17.60
CA THR A 475 29.74 30.30 -18.61
C THR A 475 31.09 30.62 -19.23
N ALA A 476 31.64 29.71 -20.05
CA ALA A 476 32.90 29.94 -20.72
C ALA A 476 32.93 31.23 -21.57
N ASN A 477 31.78 31.73 -21.99
CA ASN A 477 31.66 32.90 -22.88
C ASN A 477 31.06 34.14 -22.19
N GLU A 478 30.59 34.01 -20.95
CA GLU A 478 29.95 35.12 -20.21
C GLU A 478 30.81 35.48 -19.00
N ILE A 479 31.62 36.50 -19.14
CA ILE A 479 32.51 37.00 -18.08
C ILE A 479 32.07 38.41 -17.72
N GLN A 480 31.72 38.62 -16.46
CA GLN A 480 31.48 39.93 -15.90
C GLN A 480 32.69 40.38 -15.07
N VAL A 481 33.14 41.60 -15.28
CA VAL A 481 34.23 42.19 -14.51
C VAL A 481 33.69 43.20 -13.53
N VAL A 482 33.97 42.98 -12.23
CA VAL A 482 33.58 43.88 -11.15
C VAL A 482 34.81 44.41 -10.46
N VAL A 483 34.93 45.72 -10.34
CA VAL A 483 36.01 46.37 -9.60
C VAL A 483 35.53 46.64 -8.19
N GLY A 484 36.32 46.24 -7.18
CA GLY A 484 36.03 46.51 -5.78
C GLY A 484 35.81 48.00 -5.51
N ASP A 485 34.93 48.34 -4.59
CA ASP A 485 34.45 49.68 -4.26
C ASP A 485 33.51 50.36 -5.31
N THR A 486 33.14 49.69 -6.38
CA THR A 486 32.10 50.19 -7.26
C THR A 486 30.76 49.51 -6.90
N GLN A 487 29.73 50.32 -6.65
CA GLN A 487 28.35 49.80 -6.59
C GLN A 487 27.94 49.31 -7.97
N THR A 488 28.22 48.09 -8.28
CA THR A 488 27.70 47.47 -9.48
C THR A 488 26.31 46.89 -9.17
N VAL A 489 25.34 47.45 -9.88
CA VAL A 489 24.02 46.90 -9.90
C VAL A 489 24.09 45.61 -10.70
N PHE A 490 24.22 44.50 -10.00
CA PHE A 490 23.98 43.22 -10.64
C PHE A 490 22.53 43.15 -11.01
N PRO A 491 22.18 42.73 -12.23
CA PRO A 491 20.82 42.29 -12.46
C PRO A 491 20.59 41.06 -11.56
N SER A 492 20.00 41.29 -10.40
CA SER A 492 19.56 40.22 -9.51
C SER A 492 18.32 39.53 -10.09
N LYS A 493 18.49 38.91 -11.24
CA LYS A 493 17.70 37.74 -11.55
C LYS A 493 18.55 36.53 -11.18
N VAL A 494 18.76 36.36 -9.90
CA VAL A 494 18.76 35.02 -9.35
C VAL A 494 17.35 34.53 -9.59
N GLU A 495 17.09 33.87 -10.70
CA GLU A 495 16.00 32.95 -10.75
C GLU A 495 16.18 32.07 -9.51
N ARG A 496 15.25 32.18 -8.56
CA ARG A 496 15.13 31.15 -7.53
C ARG A 496 15.03 29.86 -8.30
N VAL A 497 16.10 29.08 -8.32
CA VAL A 497 16.00 27.67 -8.58
C VAL A 497 15.15 27.19 -7.41
N LEU A 498 13.86 27.11 -7.64
CA LEU A 498 12.99 26.33 -6.81
C LEU A 498 13.66 24.96 -6.81
N GLU A 499 14.02 24.45 -5.65
CA GLU A 499 14.42 23.07 -5.49
C GLU A 499 13.24 22.23 -5.95
N ALA A 500 13.17 21.98 -7.24
CA ALA A 500 12.25 21.03 -7.81
C ALA A 500 12.88 19.68 -7.56
N GLU A 501 12.33 18.93 -6.63
CA GLU A 501 12.83 17.61 -6.27
C GLU A 501 12.99 16.68 -7.47
N TRP A 502 12.27 16.85 -8.55
CA TRP A 502 12.44 16.14 -9.84
C TRP A 502 11.67 16.87 -10.92
N VAL A 503 12.33 17.54 -11.82
CA VAL A 503 11.73 17.96 -13.08
C VAL A 503 11.91 16.81 -14.06
N VAL A 504 10.90 16.01 -14.27
CA VAL A 504 10.83 15.13 -15.43
C VAL A 504 10.58 16.02 -16.63
N VAL A 505 11.62 16.39 -17.34
CA VAL A 505 11.49 17.01 -18.65
C VAL A 505 11.07 15.93 -19.63
N GLN A 506 9.75 15.75 -19.77
CA GLN A 506 9.22 15.04 -20.92
C GLN A 506 9.38 15.97 -22.12
N GLN A 507 10.40 15.74 -22.93
CA GLN A 507 10.51 16.36 -24.24
C GLN A 507 9.43 15.75 -25.12
N GLU A 508 8.30 16.41 -25.21
CA GLU A 508 7.23 16.03 -26.10
C GLU A 508 7.30 16.93 -27.33
N THR A 509 7.54 16.32 -28.50
CA THR A 509 7.49 17.06 -29.76
C THR A 509 6.07 17.59 -29.96
N GLN A 510 5.93 18.90 -30.12
CA GLN A 510 4.65 19.54 -30.40
C GLN A 510 4.50 19.80 -31.90
N LEU A 511 3.33 19.50 -32.42
CA LEU A 511 2.90 19.94 -33.75
C LEU A 511 2.24 21.31 -33.62
N SER A 512 2.55 22.22 -34.51
CA SER A 512 1.93 23.52 -34.60
C SER A 512 1.28 23.68 -35.97
N LEU A 513 -0.01 24.04 -35.97
CA LEU A 513 -0.80 24.29 -37.16
C LEU A 513 -1.21 25.73 -37.22
N THR A 514 -0.96 26.40 -38.33
CA THR A 514 -1.38 27.77 -38.58
C THR A 514 -2.57 27.80 -39.56
N PHE A 515 -3.58 28.56 -39.26
CA PHE A 515 -4.82 28.57 -40.01
C PHE A 515 -5.06 29.95 -40.65
N PRO A 516 -5.29 30.03 -41.96
CA PRO A 516 -5.66 31.28 -42.61
C PRO A 516 -7.08 31.73 -42.29
N GLN A 517 -7.95 30.79 -41.86
CA GLN A 517 -9.35 31.10 -41.57
C GLN A 517 -9.71 30.67 -40.15
N ARG A 518 -10.26 31.61 -39.38
CA ARG A 518 -10.67 31.40 -37.99
C ARG A 518 -11.72 30.32 -37.81
N ALA A 519 -12.68 30.19 -38.74
CA ALA A 519 -13.72 29.19 -38.67
C ALA A 519 -13.17 27.74 -38.76
N VAL A 520 -12.15 27.52 -39.57
CA VAL A 520 -11.47 26.24 -39.67
C VAL A 520 -10.64 25.93 -38.42
N LEU A 521 -9.93 26.93 -37.90
CA LEU A 521 -9.19 26.83 -36.64
C LEU A 521 -10.11 26.40 -35.49
N ASP A 522 -11.24 27.07 -35.31
CA ASP A 522 -12.18 26.80 -34.23
C ASP A 522 -12.82 25.39 -34.39
N ALA A 523 -13.11 24.94 -35.63
CA ALA A 523 -13.64 23.61 -35.93
C ALA A 523 -12.61 22.51 -35.61
N VAL A 524 -11.34 22.68 -36.02
CA VAL A 524 -10.27 21.72 -35.73
C VAL A 524 -9.95 21.69 -34.23
N ARG A 525 -9.93 22.87 -33.58
CA ARG A 525 -9.74 22.95 -32.14
C ARG A 525 -10.82 22.18 -31.39
N GLN A 526 -12.09 22.36 -31.75
CA GLN A 526 -13.20 21.67 -31.11
C GLN A 526 -13.10 20.15 -31.30
N GLY A 527 -12.82 19.68 -32.52
CA GLY A 527 -12.65 18.25 -32.79
C GLY A 527 -11.48 17.63 -32.00
N LEU A 528 -10.37 18.35 -31.84
CA LEU A 528 -9.25 17.88 -31.01
C LEU A 528 -9.59 17.86 -29.53
N LEU A 529 -10.33 18.84 -29.01
CA LEU A 529 -10.82 18.85 -27.63
C LEU A 529 -11.81 17.71 -27.37
N ASP A 530 -12.70 17.42 -28.31
CA ASP A 530 -13.64 16.30 -28.22
C ASP A 530 -12.90 14.95 -28.21
N ALA A 531 -11.77 14.87 -28.92
CA ALA A 531 -10.82 13.74 -28.86
C ALA A 531 -9.93 13.74 -27.60
N ARG A 532 -10.17 14.65 -26.64
CA ARG A 532 -9.37 14.83 -25.41
C ARG A 532 -7.90 15.16 -25.64
N CYS A 533 -7.57 15.75 -26.76
CA CYS A 533 -6.24 16.25 -27.04
C CYS A 533 -6.02 17.59 -26.31
N PRO A 534 -4.94 17.77 -25.55
CA PRO A 534 -4.59 19.04 -24.96
C PRO A 534 -4.12 20.01 -26.07
N VAL A 535 -4.86 21.07 -26.30
CA VAL A 535 -4.60 22.04 -27.38
C VAL A 535 -4.28 23.39 -26.79
N VAL A 536 -3.18 24.00 -27.20
CA VAL A 536 -2.84 25.39 -26.88
C VAL A 536 -3.16 26.27 -28.08
N LEU A 537 -4.00 27.29 -27.84
CA LEU A 537 -4.39 28.26 -28.86
C LEU A 537 -3.54 29.52 -28.75
N ASN A 538 -2.91 29.91 -29.83
CA ASN A 538 -2.32 31.24 -30.00
C ASN A 538 -3.22 32.07 -30.90
N ASN A 539 -3.93 33.04 -30.30
CA ASN A 539 -4.89 33.89 -31.00
C ASN A 539 -4.23 34.86 -31.97
N ASP A 540 -3.05 35.38 -31.65
CA ASP A 540 -2.34 36.37 -32.46
C ASP A 540 -1.78 35.74 -33.74
N ALA A 541 -1.24 34.51 -33.62
CA ALA A 541 -0.71 33.76 -34.75
C ALA A 541 -1.76 32.89 -35.48
N GLN A 542 -3.01 32.89 -35.01
CA GLN A 542 -4.06 31.97 -35.48
C GLN A 542 -3.56 30.53 -35.60
N SER A 543 -2.87 30.02 -34.55
CA SER A 543 -2.28 28.72 -34.56
C SER A 543 -2.72 27.86 -33.37
N LEU A 544 -2.71 26.54 -33.57
CA LEU A 544 -2.93 25.52 -32.55
C LEU A 544 -1.65 24.73 -32.36
N SER A 545 -1.26 24.49 -31.13
CA SER A 545 -0.15 23.59 -30.80
C SER A 545 -0.66 22.46 -29.92
N PHE A 546 -0.23 21.23 -30.20
CA PHE A 546 -0.61 20.04 -29.46
C PHE A 546 0.47 18.94 -29.59
N PRO A 547 0.51 17.96 -28.68
CA PRO A 547 1.53 16.91 -28.70
C PRO A 547 1.44 16.02 -29.95
N GLN A 548 2.59 15.71 -30.54
CA GLN A 548 2.69 14.92 -31.78
C GLN A 548 2.01 13.53 -31.69
N ARG A 549 1.91 12.96 -30.50
CA ARG A 549 1.22 11.66 -30.28
C ARG A 549 -0.25 11.69 -30.68
N TYR A 550 -0.87 12.87 -30.83
CA TYR A 550 -2.26 13.03 -31.28
C TYR A 550 -2.38 13.32 -32.80
N GLN A 551 -1.37 12.95 -33.56
CA GLN A 551 -1.38 13.13 -35.02
C GLN A 551 -2.48 12.28 -35.71
N ALA A 552 -2.76 11.10 -35.17
CA ALA A 552 -3.84 10.24 -35.68
C ALA A 552 -5.24 10.84 -35.43
N GLU A 553 -5.46 11.44 -34.26
CA GLU A 553 -6.68 12.15 -33.92
C GLU A 553 -6.87 13.41 -34.78
N LEU A 554 -5.80 14.14 -35.03
CA LEU A 554 -5.83 15.24 -35.98
C LEU A 554 -6.29 14.77 -37.36
N ALA A 555 -5.71 13.70 -37.89
CA ALA A 555 -6.09 13.15 -39.19
C ALA A 555 -7.58 12.77 -39.24
N ALA A 556 -8.09 12.14 -38.18
CA ALA A 556 -9.50 11.81 -38.05
C ALA A 556 -10.40 13.06 -38.02
N VAL A 557 -10.00 14.08 -37.27
CA VAL A 557 -10.73 15.38 -37.20
C VAL A 557 -10.75 16.06 -38.56
N ILE A 558 -9.59 16.13 -39.25
CA ILE A 558 -9.52 16.72 -40.59
C ILE A 558 -10.42 15.94 -41.57
N ALA A 559 -10.36 14.61 -41.56
CA ALA A 559 -11.22 13.77 -42.40
C ALA A 559 -12.71 14.06 -42.16
N SER A 560 -13.13 14.25 -40.91
CA SER A 560 -14.53 14.59 -40.59
C SER A 560 -14.93 16.01 -41.05
N LEU A 561 -13.99 16.90 -41.22
CA LEU A 561 -14.24 18.28 -41.64
C LEU A 561 -14.15 18.46 -43.15
N THR A 562 -13.68 17.47 -43.93
CA THR A 562 -13.57 17.54 -45.42
C THR A 562 -14.91 17.66 -46.12
N GLU A 563 -16.02 17.25 -45.48
CA GLU A 563 -17.37 17.46 -45.99
C GLU A 563 -17.83 18.92 -45.97
N ARG A 564 -17.21 19.74 -45.11
CA ARG A 564 -17.58 21.16 -44.89
C ARG A 564 -16.53 22.15 -45.36
N TYR A 565 -15.25 21.73 -45.34
CA TYR A 565 -14.13 22.57 -45.67
C TYR A 565 -13.18 21.85 -46.60
N ARG A 566 -12.62 22.55 -47.58
CA ARG A 566 -11.49 22.04 -48.36
C ARG A 566 -10.21 22.36 -47.59
N ILE A 567 -9.66 21.34 -46.93
CA ILE A 567 -8.46 21.47 -46.10
C ILE A 567 -7.29 20.82 -46.85
N GLU A 568 -6.25 21.60 -47.11
CA GLU A 568 -4.97 21.13 -47.65
C GLU A 568 -3.88 21.45 -46.58
N ILE A 569 -3.14 20.43 -46.14
CA ILE A 569 -2.04 20.60 -45.19
C ILE A 569 -0.77 20.82 -45.99
N GLN A 570 -0.07 21.91 -45.74
CA GLN A 570 1.26 22.17 -46.25
C GLN A 570 2.25 21.99 -45.10
N GLU A 571 3.22 21.10 -45.30
CA GLU A 571 4.36 20.98 -44.38
C GLU A 571 5.37 22.08 -44.72
N ILE A 572 5.76 22.86 -43.72
CA ILE A 572 6.73 23.95 -43.83
C ILE A 572 8.10 23.46 -43.32
#